data_f7cadfdc16921bc14d91bccf07717333
#
_entry.id   f7cadfdc16921bc14d91bccf07717333
#
_cell.length_a   1.000
_cell.length_b   1.000
_cell.length_c   1.000
_cell.angle_alpha   90.00
_cell.angle_beta   90.00
_cell.angle_gamma   90.00
#
_symmetry.space_group_name_H-M   'P 1'
#
loop_
_entity.id
_entity.type
_entity.pdbx_description
1 polymer ?
#
loop_
_entity_poly.entity_id
_entity_poly.type
_entity_poly.pdbx_seq_one_letter_code
_entity_poly.pdbx_strand_id
1 'polypeptide(L)'
;MMLHIPGVLTPGQVAHIRARMAGAPEWIDGRESVGAQGAQVKRNRQLGEGSPLAVELGQVVSAALMANPVFFSSVLPLRVLAPYFNAYGGGEHYGLHVDGAIRAQRGGGAPVRADVSTTVFLSEPDDYEGGELEVVDLYGTHEVKLAAGDAIVYSSGSVHQVRPVTRGERVASFLWTQSMVRDDGKRGMLFDLDTQIQKLRAQHGESEITVGLTAHYHNLLRMWAEV
;
A
#
# COMPACT_ATOMS: atom_id res chain seq x y z
N MET A 1 12.30 -2.64 1.32
CA MET A 1 11.66 -3.80 0.66
C MET A 1 10.54 -3.31 -0.24
N MET A 2 10.42 -3.85 -1.47
CA MET A 2 9.27 -3.65 -2.36
C MET A 2 8.69 -5.02 -2.69
N LEU A 3 7.36 -5.21 -2.57
CA LEU A 3 6.72 -6.51 -2.71
C LEU A 3 5.37 -6.39 -3.41
N HIS A 4 5.17 -7.16 -4.48
CA HIS A 4 3.87 -7.37 -5.13
C HIS A 4 3.07 -8.43 -4.36
N ILE A 5 1.83 -8.10 -4.02
CA ILE A 5 0.88 -8.99 -3.35
C ILE A 5 -0.32 -9.19 -4.28
N PRO A 6 -0.43 -10.33 -4.97
CA PRO A 6 -1.52 -10.58 -5.90
C PRO A 6 -2.84 -10.87 -5.17
N GLY A 7 -3.95 -10.47 -5.78
CA GLY A 7 -5.29 -10.85 -5.38
C GLY A 7 -5.69 -10.42 -3.96
N VAL A 8 -5.23 -9.25 -3.49
CA VAL A 8 -5.66 -8.68 -2.20
C VAL A 8 -7.17 -8.44 -2.20
N LEU A 9 -7.71 -7.90 -3.30
CA LEU A 9 -9.15 -7.78 -3.51
C LEU A 9 -9.62 -8.81 -4.53
N THR A 10 -10.75 -9.43 -4.27
CA THR A 10 -11.43 -10.27 -5.26
C THR A 10 -11.99 -9.43 -6.41
N PRO A 11 -12.22 -10.02 -7.61
CA PRO A 11 -12.85 -9.31 -8.72
C PRO A 11 -14.20 -8.68 -8.35
N GLY A 12 -14.99 -9.34 -7.50
CA GLY A 12 -16.27 -8.82 -7.01
C GLY A 12 -16.10 -7.58 -6.12
N GLN A 13 -15.07 -7.54 -5.26
CA GLN A 13 -14.75 -6.37 -4.44
C GLN A 13 -14.26 -5.20 -5.31
N VAL A 14 -13.40 -5.47 -6.29
CA VAL A 14 -12.96 -4.45 -7.26
C VAL A 14 -14.14 -3.85 -8.00
N ALA A 15 -15.01 -4.70 -8.56
CA ALA A 15 -16.20 -4.26 -9.29
C ALA A 15 -17.14 -3.43 -8.40
N HIS A 16 -17.36 -3.87 -7.16
CA HIS A 16 -18.14 -3.11 -6.17
C HIS A 16 -17.54 -1.73 -5.91
N ILE A 17 -16.24 -1.65 -5.59
CA ILE A 17 -15.56 -0.38 -5.31
C ILE A 17 -15.65 0.54 -6.53
N ARG A 18 -15.35 0.04 -7.73
CA ARG A 18 -15.40 0.81 -8.97
C ARG A 18 -16.81 1.35 -9.26
N ALA A 19 -17.83 0.51 -9.10
CA ALA A 19 -19.23 0.91 -9.31
C ALA A 19 -19.65 2.00 -8.32
N ARG A 20 -19.25 1.91 -7.05
CA ARG A 20 -19.54 2.92 -6.02
C ARG A 20 -18.82 4.24 -6.27
N MET A 21 -17.61 4.20 -6.83
CA MET A 21 -16.83 5.39 -7.16
C MET A 21 -17.31 6.08 -8.45
N ALA A 22 -17.94 5.34 -9.36
CA ALA A 22 -18.45 5.88 -10.62
C ALA A 22 -19.57 6.90 -10.36
N GLY A 23 -19.36 8.15 -10.79
CA GLY A 23 -20.34 9.22 -10.59
C GLY A 23 -20.49 9.71 -9.15
N ALA A 24 -19.58 9.34 -8.25
CA ALA A 24 -19.57 9.84 -6.88
C ALA A 24 -19.40 11.38 -6.85
N PRO A 25 -20.23 12.11 -6.09
CA PRO A 25 -20.10 13.56 -5.97
C PRO A 25 -18.92 14.00 -5.06
N GLU A 26 -18.32 13.06 -4.33
CA GLU A 26 -17.28 13.32 -3.33
C GLU A 26 -15.87 13.47 -3.91
N TRP A 27 -15.71 13.47 -5.24
CA TRP A 27 -14.42 13.74 -5.87
C TRP A 27 -13.97 15.18 -5.65
N ILE A 28 -12.77 15.35 -5.11
CA ILE A 28 -12.10 16.64 -4.88
C ILE A 28 -10.78 16.69 -5.63
N ASP A 29 -10.18 17.87 -5.71
CA ASP A 29 -8.81 18.05 -6.21
C ASP A 29 -7.82 17.36 -5.24
N GLY A 30 -7.02 16.43 -5.74
CA GLY A 30 -6.06 15.70 -4.92
C GLY A 30 -4.98 16.57 -4.27
N ARG A 31 -4.77 17.81 -4.74
CA ARG A 31 -3.85 18.78 -4.13
C ARG A 31 -4.23 19.16 -2.71
N GLU A 32 -5.51 19.05 -2.35
CA GLU A 32 -6.00 19.34 -0.99
C GLU A 32 -5.46 18.38 0.08
N SER A 33 -4.98 17.19 -0.33
CA SER A 33 -4.50 16.14 0.59
C SER A 33 -2.98 16.15 0.82
N VAL A 34 -2.25 17.12 0.26
CA VAL A 34 -0.78 17.17 0.31
C VAL A 34 -0.27 18.53 0.73
N GLY A 35 0.97 18.59 1.24
CA GLY A 35 1.64 19.84 1.57
C GLY A 35 2.05 20.65 0.32
N ALA A 36 2.57 21.86 0.55
CA ALA A 36 2.88 22.84 -0.50
C ALA A 36 3.77 22.30 -1.64
N GLN A 37 4.74 21.44 -1.35
CA GLN A 37 5.61 20.83 -2.36
C GLN A 37 4.81 19.85 -3.24
N GLY A 38 4.07 18.94 -2.61
CA GLY A 38 3.26 17.95 -3.33
C GLY A 38 2.19 18.60 -4.21
N ALA A 39 1.58 19.69 -3.75
CA ALA A 39 0.56 20.44 -4.51
C ALA A 39 1.07 21.01 -5.82
N GLN A 40 2.38 21.27 -5.96
CA GLN A 40 2.96 21.79 -7.21
C GLN A 40 3.05 20.72 -8.31
N VAL A 41 3.17 19.44 -7.92
CA VAL A 41 3.43 18.33 -8.83
C VAL A 41 2.29 17.32 -8.88
N LYS A 42 1.20 17.52 -8.12
CA LYS A 42 0.05 16.63 -8.08
C LYS A 42 -1.11 17.17 -8.91
N ARG A 43 -1.57 16.37 -9.85
CA ARG A 43 -2.79 16.62 -10.64
C ARG A 43 -3.54 15.30 -10.71
N ASN A 44 -4.59 15.16 -9.91
CA ASN A 44 -5.48 14.00 -9.92
C ASN A 44 -6.76 14.34 -9.15
N ARG A 45 -7.74 13.47 -9.24
CA ARG A 45 -8.93 13.49 -8.40
C ARG A 45 -8.77 12.51 -7.24
N GLN A 46 -9.35 12.84 -6.11
CA GLN A 46 -9.33 12.01 -4.92
C GLN A 46 -10.70 12.04 -4.25
N LEU A 47 -11.14 10.91 -3.71
CA LEU A 47 -12.35 10.96 -2.85
C LEU A 47 -12.04 11.81 -1.61
N GLY A 48 -12.99 12.69 -1.30
CA GLY A 48 -12.88 13.58 -0.16
C GLY A 48 -12.58 12.79 1.11
N GLU A 49 -11.54 13.22 1.80
CA GLU A 49 -11.10 12.57 3.02
C GLU A 49 -12.22 12.59 4.08
N GLY A 50 -12.66 11.43 4.58
CA GLY A 50 -13.75 11.30 5.57
C GLY A 50 -15.15 11.37 4.95
N SER A 51 -15.27 11.41 3.63
CA SER A 51 -16.59 11.23 3.02
C SER A 51 -17.16 9.86 3.40
N PRO A 52 -18.50 9.72 3.54
CA PRO A 52 -19.11 8.42 3.85
C PRO A 52 -18.66 7.30 2.90
N LEU A 53 -18.55 7.63 1.61
CA LEU A 53 -18.09 6.68 0.60
C LEU A 53 -16.63 6.27 0.82
N ALA A 54 -15.71 7.21 1.06
CA ALA A 54 -14.32 6.87 1.31
C ALA A 54 -14.16 5.99 2.57
N VAL A 55 -14.97 6.22 3.61
CA VAL A 55 -14.97 5.40 4.83
C VAL A 55 -15.49 4.00 4.53
N GLU A 56 -16.63 3.87 3.85
CA GLU A 56 -17.22 2.58 3.46
C GLU A 56 -16.22 1.73 2.65
N LEU A 57 -15.69 2.28 1.56
CA LEU A 57 -14.77 1.57 0.68
C LEU A 57 -13.43 1.29 1.37
N GLY A 58 -12.97 2.20 2.22
CA GLY A 58 -11.77 2.04 3.02
C GLY A 58 -11.83 0.85 3.96
N GLN A 59 -13.01 0.57 4.54
CA GLN A 59 -13.20 -0.63 5.38
C GLN A 59 -13.02 -1.91 4.58
N VAL A 60 -13.51 -1.96 3.33
CA VAL A 60 -13.33 -3.14 2.44
C VAL A 60 -11.86 -3.38 2.15
N VAL A 61 -11.12 -2.33 1.76
CA VAL A 61 -9.68 -2.43 1.45
C VAL A 61 -8.87 -2.82 2.68
N SER A 62 -9.12 -2.16 3.82
CA SER A 62 -8.39 -2.44 5.06
C SER A 62 -8.63 -3.87 5.54
N ALA A 63 -9.88 -4.35 5.49
CA ALA A 63 -10.22 -5.71 5.89
C ALA A 63 -9.53 -6.75 5.01
N ALA A 64 -9.48 -6.52 3.69
CA ALA A 64 -8.83 -7.41 2.74
C ALA A 64 -7.30 -7.46 2.97
N LEU A 65 -6.65 -6.32 3.16
CA LEU A 65 -5.22 -6.24 3.47
C LEU A 65 -4.89 -6.96 4.78
N MET A 66 -5.65 -6.69 5.85
CA MET A 66 -5.40 -7.30 7.17
C MET A 66 -5.67 -8.80 7.20
N ALA A 67 -6.55 -9.30 6.33
CA ALA A 67 -6.79 -10.74 6.17
C ALA A 67 -5.73 -11.44 5.29
N ASN A 68 -4.91 -10.69 4.56
CA ASN A 68 -3.90 -11.26 3.67
C ASN A 68 -2.61 -11.59 4.45
N PRO A 69 -2.20 -12.90 4.52
CA PRO A 69 -1.06 -13.30 5.32
C PRO A 69 0.27 -12.74 4.80
N VAL A 70 0.41 -12.52 3.49
CA VAL A 70 1.62 -11.94 2.89
C VAL A 70 1.74 -10.47 3.27
N PHE A 71 0.64 -9.71 3.22
CA PHE A 71 0.63 -8.33 3.71
C PHE A 71 1.01 -8.27 5.19
N PHE A 72 0.37 -9.11 6.01
CA PHE A 72 0.63 -9.10 7.44
C PHE A 72 2.09 -9.40 7.79
N SER A 73 2.66 -10.47 7.20
CA SER A 73 4.05 -10.88 7.50
C SER A 73 5.11 -9.95 6.93
N SER A 74 4.85 -9.32 5.77
CA SER A 74 5.80 -8.40 5.13
C SER A 74 5.79 -6.99 5.74
N VAL A 75 4.62 -6.52 6.19
CA VAL A 75 4.45 -5.15 6.70
C VAL A 75 4.54 -5.10 8.23
N LEU A 76 4.17 -6.17 8.94
CA LEU A 76 4.09 -6.23 10.41
C LEU A 76 3.32 -5.02 10.98
N PRO A 77 2.02 -4.86 10.64
CA PRO A 77 1.28 -3.64 10.89
C PRO A 77 1.01 -3.42 12.38
N LEU A 78 1.43 -2.27 12.91
CA LEU A 78 1.06 -1.76 14.23
C LEU A 78 -0.18 -0.86 14.14
N ARG A 79 -0.16 0.06 13.16
CA ARG A 79 -1.27 0.99 12.89
C ARG A 79 -1.41 1.16 11.39
N VAL A 80 -2.62 0.96 10.90
CA VAL A 80 -2.97 1.13 9.48
C VAL A 80 -3.85 2.37 9.35
N LEU A 81 -3.42 3.34 8.54
CA LEU A 81 -4.24 4.50 8.24
C LEU A 81 -5.40 4.14 7.30
N ALA A 82 -6.51 4.86 7.43
CA ALA A 82 -7.64 4.68 6.54
C ALA A 82 -7.21 4.88 5.07
N PRO A 83 -7.61 3.98 4.16
CA PRO A 83 -7.29 4.09 2.75
C PRO A 83 -7.85 5.36 2.11
N TYR A 84 -7.08 5.91 1.20
CA TYR A 84 -7.48 6.96 0.27
C TYR A 84 -7.79 6.34 -1.09
N PHE A 85 -8.55 7.06 -1.91
CA PHE A 85 -8.89 6.65 -3.26
C PHE A 85 -8.59 7.77 -4.23
N ASN A 86 -7.86 7.46 -5.30
CA ASN A 86 -7.52 8.42 -6.32
C ASN A 86 -7.86 7.91 -7.72
N ALA A 87 -8.03 8.87 -8.64
CA ALA A 87 -8.21 8.61 -10.05
C ALA A 87 -7.33 9.58 -10.85
N TYR A 88 -6.74 9.10 -11.93
CA TYR A 88 -5.92 9.85 -12.86
C TYR A 88 -6.46 9.62 -14.26
N GLY A 89 -6.89 10.70 -14.93
CA GLY A 89 -7.31 10.72 -16.33
C GLY A 89 -6.26 11.33 -17.23
N GLY A 90 -6.64 11.69 -18.46
CA GLY A 90 -5.71 12.20 -19.46
C GLY A 90 -4.91 13.43 -19.02
N GLY A 91 -3.60 13.30 -18.97
CA GLY A 91 -2.64 14.32 -18.54
C GLY A 91 -2.43 14.42 -17.02
N GLU A 92 -3.26 13.74 -16.22
CA GLU A 92 -3.12 13.73 -14.76
C GLU A 92 -1.94 12.87 -14.31
N HIS A 93 -1.26 13.29 -13.25
CA HIS A 93 -0.05 12.68 -12.74
C HIS A 93 0.20 13.06 -11.27
N TYR A 94 1.17 12.43 -10.65
CA TYR A 94 1.77 12.89 -9.41
C TYR A 94 3.28 12.78 -9.54
N GLY A 95 3.97 13.92 -9.71
CA GLY A 95 5.41 13.97 -9.93
C GLY A 95 6.22 13.46 -8.74
N LEU A 96 7.54 13.43 -8.90
CA LEU A 96 8.47 12.93 -7.90
C LEU A 96 8.26 13.55 -6.53
N HIS A 97 8.08 12.71 -5.52
CA HIS A 97 7.88 13.09 -4.13
C HIS A 97 8.29 11.96 -3.18
N VAL A 98 8.31 12.29 -1.90
CA VAL A 98 8.45 11.35 -0.79
C VAL A 98 7.23 11.52 0.11
N ASP A 99 6.71 10.44 0.64
CA ASP A 99 5.59 10.47 1.58
C ASP A 99 5.95 11.16 2.89
N GLY A 100 4.99 11.89 3.47
CA GLY A 100 5.19 12.55 4.77
C GLY A 100 5.42 11.52 5.86
N ALA A 101 6.56 11.64 6.57
CA ALA A 101 7.01 10.66 7.56
C ALA A 101 6.04 10.47 8.74
N ILE A 102 5.33 11.54 9.14
CA ILE A 102 4.37 11.52 10.24
C ILE A 102 3.02 12.01 9.72
N ARG A 103 1.99 11.22 9.95
CA ARG A 103 0.63 11.49 9.49
C ARG A 103 -0.30 11.66 10.67
N ALA A 104 -1.15 12.69 10.62
CA ALA A 104 -2.24 12.84 11.59
C ALA A 104 -3.31 11.76 11.34
N GLN A 105 -3.92 11.26 12.41
CA GLN A 105 -5.13 10.44 12.31
C GLN A 105 -6.36 11.33 12.26
N ARG A 106 -7.32 10.96 11.42
CA ARG A 106 -8.63 11.61 11.42
C ARG A 106 -9.40 11.32 12.69
N GLY A 107 -10.18 12.30 13.10
CA GLY A 107 -10.98 12.19 14.34
C GLY A 107 -10.16 12.31 15.61
N GLY A 108 -8.87 12.67 15.52
CA GLY A 108 -7.96 12.74 16.65
C GLY A 108 -7.25 11.41 16.90
N GLY A 109 -6.24 11.45 17.74
CA GLY A 109 -5.42 10.28 18.08
C GLY A 109 -3.92 10.57 17.93
N ALA A 110 -3.09 9.61 18.35
CA ALA A 110 -1.65 9.75 18.23
C ALA A 110 -1.24 9.77 16.75
N PRO A 111 -0.28 10.60 16.36
CA PRO A 111 0.29 10.59 15.01
C PRO A 111 0.80 9.20 14.63
N VAL A 112 0.74 8.87 13.35
CA VAL A 112 1.20 7.60 12.79
C VAL A 112 2.44 7.84 11.96
N ARG A 113 3.50 7.08 12.22
CA ARG A 113 4.70 7.06 11.39
C ARG A 113 4.40 6.28 10.11
N ALA A 114 4.64 6.87 8.97
CA ALA A 114 4.53 6.19 7.68
C ALA A 114 5.82 5.41 7.39
N ASP A 115 5.82 4.11 7.68
CA ASP A 115 6.95 3.23 7.40
C ASP A 115 6.79 2.53 6.06
N VAL A 116 5.57 2.11 5.74
CA VAL A 116 5.23 1.37 4.53
C VAL A 116 4.09 2.05 3.80
N SER A 117 4.29 2.34 2.53
CA SER A 117 3.27 2.79 1.58
C SER A 117 2.71 1.59 0.85
N THR A 118 1.40 1.56 0.70
CA THR A 118 0.67 0.50 0.00
C THR A 118 -0.22 1.13 -1.06
N THR A 119 -0.16 0.61 -2.29
CA THR A 119 -1.11 0.94 -3.36
C THR A 119 -1.83 -0.32 -3.80
N VAL A 120 -3.17 -0.30 -3.77
CA VAL A 120 -4.05 -1.35 -4.30
C VAL A 120 -4.62 -0.84 -5.63
N PHE A 121 -4.35 -1.58 -6.71
CA PHE A 121 -4.81 -1.23 -8.05
C PHE A 121 -6.29 -1.56 -8.21
N LEU A 122 -7.04 -0.67 -8.86
CA LEU A 122 -8.49 -0.82 -9.08
C LEU A 122 -8.87 -0.71 -10.56
N SER A 123 -7.92 -0.36 -11.44
CA SER A 123 -8.04 -0.45 -12.91
C SER A 123 -7.14 -1.57 -13.42
N GLU A 124 -7.61 -2.27 -14.47
CA GLU A 124 -6.74 -3.22 -15.18
C GLU A 124 -5.61 -2.48 -15.92
N PRO A 125 -4.44 -3.11 -16.11
CA PRO A 125 -3.32 -2.49 -16.82
C PRO A 125 -3.68 -1.98 -18.22
N ASP A 126 -4.59 -2.65 -18.92
CA ASP A 126 -5.01 -2.32 -20.28
C ASP A 126 -6.10 -1.24 -20.35
N ASP A 127 -6.70 -0.87 -19.21
CA ASP A 127 -7.72 0.19 -19.12
C ASP A 127 -7.13 1.59 -19.35
N TYR A 128 -5.80 1.74 -19.24
CA TYR A 128 -5.14 3.05 -19.35
C TYR A 128 -3.72 2.93 -19.92
N GLU A 129 -3.22 4.01 -20.49
CA GLU A 129 -1.83 4.17 -20.96
C GLU A 129 -1.10 5.18 -20.11
N GLY A 130 0.19 4.95 -19.86
CA GLY A 130 0.93 5.70 -18.85
C GLY A 130 0.49 5.31 -17.43
N GLY A 131 0.62 6.22 -16.48
CA GLY A 131 0.13 6.05 -15.12
C GLY A 131 0.88 5.00 -14.30
N GLU A 132 2.07 4.58 -14.75
CA GLU A 132 2.94 3.69 -13.97
C GLU A 132 3.29 4.34 -12.63
N LEU A 133 3.23 3.56 -11.56
CA LEU A 133 3.87 3.93 -10.30
C LEU A 133 5.35 3.62 -10.43
N GLU A 134 6.17 4.65 -10.43
CA GLU A 134 7.63 4.50 -10.37
C GLU A 134 8.10 4.66 -8.94
N VAL A 135 8.91 3.71 -8.47
CA VAL A 135 9.56 3.74 -7.15
C VAL A 135 11.07 3.68 -7.35
N VAL A 136 11.79 4.61 -6.75
CA VAL A 136 13.26 4.68 -6.83
C VAL A 136 13.87 4.09 -5.57
N ASP A 137 14.79 3.15 -5.75
CA ASP A 137 15.59 2.59 -4.67
C ASP A 137 17.09 2.55 -5.04
N LEU A 138 17.90 1.85 -4.25
CA LEU A 138 19.35 1.72 -4.50
C LEU A 138 19.70 0.95 -5.78
N TYR A 139 18.77 0.17 -6.31
CA TYR A 139 18.95 -0.64 -7.53
C TYR A 139 18.44 0.07 -8.78
N GLY A 140 17.76 1.21 -8.63
CA GLY A 140 17.27 2.03 -9.73
C GLY A 140 15.79 2.37 -9.62
N THR A 141 15.16 2.61 -10.76
CA THR A 141 13.73 2.93 -10.86
C THR A 141 12.96 1.68 -11.27
N HIS A 142 11.93 1.36 -10.51
CA HIS A 142 11.03 0.24 -10.76
C HIS A 142 9.68 0.78 -11.22
N GLU A 143 9.25 0.38 -12.41
CA GLU A 143 7.91 0.68 -12.93
C GLU A 143 6.92 -0.39 -12.48
N VAL A 144 5.81 0.05 -11.90
CA VAL A 144 4.78 -0.84 -11.35
C VAL A 144 3.42 -0.51 -11.96
N LYS A 145 2.82 -1.50 -12.61
CA LYS A 145 1.48 -1.46 -13.20
C LYS A 145 0.86 -2.84 -13.07
N LEU A 146 0.00 -3.03 -12.08
CA LEU A 146 -0.51 -4.36 -11.70
C LEU A 146 -1.99 -4.52 -12.05
N ALA A 147 -2.45 -5.77 -12.06
CA ALA A 147 -3.85 -6.12 -12.25
C ALA A 147 -4.75 -5.51 -11.15
N ALA A 148 -6.00 -5.28 -11.49
CA ALA A 148 -6.99 -4.82 -10.53
C ALA A 148 -7.20 -5.85 -9.41
N GLY A 149 -7.11 -5.39 -8.17
CA GLY A 149 -7.14 -6.24 -6.98
C GLY A 149 -5.77 -6.55 -6.38
N ASP A 150 -4.69 -6.35 -7.13
CA ASP A 150 -3.33 -6.53 -6.65
C ASP A 150 -2.84 -5.31 -5.85
N ALA A 151 -1.89 -5.54 -4.97
CA ALA A 151 -1.24 -4.48 -4.22
C ALA A 151 0.27 -4.49 -4.41
N ILE A 152 0.87 -3.31 -4.29
CA ILE A 152 2.31 -3.13 -4.10
C ILE A 152 2.55 -2.49 -2.75
N VAL A 153 3.50 -3.01 -1.98
CA VAL A 153 4.02 -2.40 -0.75
C VAL A 153 5.46 -2.00 -0.96
N TYR A 154 5.84 -0.81 -0.46
CA TYR A 154 7.19 -0.28 -0.57
C TYR A 154 7.49 0.66 0.60
N SER A 155 8.76 0.99 0.81
CA SER A 155 9.17 1.92 1.87
C SER A 155 8.61 3.31 1.62
N SER A 156 7.91 3.90 2.61
CA SER A 156 7.41 5.28 2.52
C SER A 156 8.51 6.34 2.37
N GLY A 157 9.76 5.97 2.68
CA GLY A 157 10.93 6.81 2.47
C GLY A 157 11.46 6.82 1.03
N SER A 158 10.94 5.97 0.14
CA SER A 158 11.36 5.94 -1.26
C SER A 158 10.83 7.14 -2.03
N VAL A 159 11.67 7.72 -2.90
CA VAL A 159 11.22 8.68 -3.91
C VAL A 159 10.35 7.93 -4.92
N HIS A 160 9.18 8.47 -5.23
CA HIS A 160 8.28 7.83 -6.17
C HIS A 160 7.40 8.83 -6.91
N GLN A 161 6.74 8.37 -7.97
CA GLN A 161 5.80 9.17 -8.76
C GLN A 161 4.74 8.30 -9.43
N VAL A 162 3.64 8.93 -9.86
CA VAL A 162 2.70 8.36 -10.83
C VAL A 162 2.89 9.12 -12.14
N ARG A 163 3.31 8.42 -13.19
CA ARG A 163 3.51 9.00 -14.53
C ARG A 163 2.21 9.55 -15.10
N PRO A 164 2.28 10.49 -16.04
CA PRO A 164 1.09 11.00 -16.71
C PRO A 164 0.28 9.86 -17.34
N VAL A 165 -1.02 9.84 -17.08
CA VAL A 165 -1.97 8.98 -17.80
C VAL A 165 -2.26 9.63 -19.15
N THR A 166 -1.95 8.95 -20.24
CA THR A 166 -2.12 9.50 -21.60
C THR A 166 -3.47 9.10 -22.21
N ARG A 167 -4.02 7.94 -21.83
CA ARG A 167 -5.34 7.45 -22.25
C ARG A 167 -6.00 6.67 -21.12
N GLY A 168 -7.34 6.66 -21.06
CA GLY A 168 -8.11 5.91 -20.08
C GLY A 168 -8.08 6.54 -18.69
N GLU A 169 -8.30 5.71 -17.67
CA GLU A 169 -8.34 6.15 -16.27
C GLU A 169 -7.69 5.13 -15.35
N ARG A 170 -6.65 5.58 -14.64
CA ARG A 170 -6.02 4.83 -13.56
C ARG A 170 -6.73 5.12 -12.24
N VAL A 171 -7.31 4.11 -11.62
CA VAL A 171 -7.91 4.20 -10.28
C VAL A 171 -7.14 3.31 -9.33
N ALA A 172 -6.90 3.83 -8.12
CA ALA A 172 -6.21 3.09 -7.08
C ALA A 172 -6.68 3.51 -5.68
N SER A 173 -6.50 2.61 -4.73
CA SER A 173 -6.51 2.93 -3.30
C SER A 173 -5.08 2.94 -2.77
N PHE A 174 -4.77 3.86 -1.85
CA PHE A 174 -3.45 3.93 -1.24
C PHE A 174 -3.54 4.28 0.24
N LEU A 175 -2.58 3.82 1.00
CA LEU A 175 -2.54 4.02 2.45
C LEU A 175 -1.12 3.90 2.99
N TRP A 176 -0.96 4.31 4.25
CA TRP A 176 0.29 4.18 4.98
C TRP A 176 0.11 3.31 6.21
N THR A 177 1.15 2.56 6.51
CA THR A 177 1.18 1.69 7.70
C THR A 177 2.40 2.02 8.55
N GLN A 178 2.15 2.22 9.84
CA GLN A 178 3.21 2.15 10.85
C GLN A 178 3.45 0.68 11.14
N SER A 179 4.68 0.24 10.90
CA SER A 179 5.11 -1.12 11.21
C SER A 179 5.50 -1.25 12.69
N MET A 180 5.29 -2.43 13.26
CA MET A 180 5.91 -2.82 14.55
C MET A 180 7.44 -2.79 14.47
N VAL A 181 8.02 -3.00 13.29
CA VAL A 181 9.47 -2.96 13.07
C VAL A 181 9.79 -1.79 12.12
N ARG A 182 10.36 -0.72 12.67
CA ARG A 182 10.66 0.51 11.94
C ARG A 182 11.63 0.30 10.77
N ASP A 183 12.67 -0.48 11.01
CA ASP A 183 13.77 -0.70 10.06
C ASP A 183 13.33 -1.59 8.89
N ASP A 184 13.46 -1.09 7.66
CA ASP A 184 13.05 -1.78 6.44
C ASP A 184 13.87 -3.05 6.16
N GLY A 185 15.16 -3.04 6.48
CA GLY A 185 16.04 -4.21 6.33
C GLY A 185 15.66 -5.32 7.31
N LYS A 186 15.37 -4.96 8.56
CA LYS A 186 14.90 -5.93 9.57
C LYS A 186 13.55 -6.54 9.20
N ARG A 187 12.61 -5.74 8.68
CA ARG A 187 11.33 -6.27 8.16
C ARG A 187 11.56 -7.26 7.02
N GLY A 188 12.45 -6.90 6.07
CA GLY A 188 12.83 -7.80 4.97
C GLY A 188 13.39 -9.13 5.48
N MET A 189 14.33 -9.10 6.44
CA MET A 189 14.90 -10.33 7.03
C MET A 189 13.85 -11.18 7.74
N LEU A 190 12.92 -10.56 8.49
CA LEU A 190 11.83 -11.29 9.13
C LEU A 190 10.90 -11.94 8.11
N PHE A 191 10.53 -11.20 7.06
CA PHE A 191 9.68 -11.72 5.99
C PHE A 191 10.35 -12.89 5.26
N ASP A 192 11.64 -12.76 4.93
CA ASP A 192 12.40 -13.84 4.28
C ASP A 192 12.47 -15.07 5.17
N LEU A 193 12.78 -14.91 6.47
CA LEU A 193 12.83 -16.01 7.41
C LEU A 193 11.48 -16.70 7.55
N ASP A 194 10.37 -15.95 7.73
CA ASP A 194 9.02 -16.52 7.75
C ASP A 194 8.70 -17.28 6.48
N THR A 195 9.03 -16.72 5.32
CA THR A 195 8.82 -17.35 4.03
C THR A 195 9.55 -18.70 3.92
N GLN A 196 10.81 -18.78 4.39
CA GLN A 196 11.56 -20.04 4.38
C GLN A 196 10.98 -21.06 5.39
N ILE A 197 10.55 -20.61 6.56
CA ILE A 197 9.88 -21.47 7.54
C ILE A 197 8.60 -22.06 6.95
N GLN A 198 7.76 -21.24 6.30
CA GLN A 198 6.52 -21.70 5.68
C GLN A 198 6.80 -22.70 4.53
N LYS A 199 7.81 -22.45 3.69
CA LYS A 199 8.21 -23.40 2.65
C LYS A 199 8.69 -24.73 3.22
N LEU A 200 9.54 -24.69 4.26
CA LEU A 200 10.04 -25.88 4.91
C LEU A 200 8.90 -26.71 5.54
N ARG A 201 7.98 -26.01 6.22
CA ARG A 201 6.78 -26.61 6.83
C ARG A 201 5.86 -27.25 5.79
N ALA A 202 5.68 -26.60 4.63
CA ALA A 202 4.87 -27.12 3.52
C ALA A 202 5.49 -28.38 2.89
N GLN A 203 6.84 -28.46 2.81
CA GLN A 203 7.55 -29.59 2.21
C GLN A 203 7.73 -30.80 3.14
N HIS A 204 7.94 -30.55 4.42
CA HIS A 204 8.37 -31.57 5.38
C HIS A 204 7.46 -31.71 6.62
N GLY A 205 6.41 -30.91 6.71
CA GLY A 205 5.56 -30.85 7.90
C GLY A 205 6.23 -30.12 9.07
N GLU A 206 5.61 -30.23 10.24
CA GLU A 206 6.16 -29.68 11.48
C GLU A 206 7.28 -30.58 12.00
N SER A 207 8.38 -29.98 12.46
CA SER A 207 9.59 -30.68 12.91
C SER A 207 10.30 -29.84 13.99
N GLU A 208 11.25 -30.43 14.72
CA GLU A 208 12.09 -29.69 15.67
C GLU A 208 12.84 -28.52 14.97
N ILE A 209 13.19 -28.68 13.69
CA ILE A 209 13.86 -27.64 12.91
C ILE A 209 12.90 -26.46 12.68
N THR A 210 11.68 -26.74 12.23
CA THR A 210 10.68 -25.67 11.98
C THR A 210 10.29 -24.95 13.27
N VAL A 211 10.18 -25.69 14.39
CA VAL A 211 9.96 -25.10 15.71
C VAL A 211 11.13 -24.20 16.12
N GLY A 212 12.38 -24.69 15.97
CA GLY A 212 13.58 -23.93 16.28
C GLY A 212 13.70 -22.63 15.46
N LEU A 213 13.47 -22.69 14.15
CA LEU A 213 13.47 -21.51 13.28
C LEU A 213 12.34 -20.54 13.64
N THR A 214 11.14 -21.05 13.96
CA THR A 214 10.02 -20.23 14.43
C THR A 214 10.34 -19.52 15.75
N ALA A 215 11.05 -20.20 16.66
CA ALA A 215 11.53 -19.58 17.90
C ALA A 215 12.51 -18.44 17.62
N HIS A 216 13.44 -18.60 16.67
CA HIS A 216 14.34 -17.53 16.24
C HIS A 216 13.57 -16.36 15.63
N TYR A 217 12.61 -16.59 14.74
CA TYR A 217 11.74 -15.56 14.18
C TYR A 217 11.08 -14.73 15.28
N HIS A 218 10.41 -15.37 16.24
CA HIS A 218 9.73 -14.66 17.32
C HIS A 218 10.69 -13.92 18.25
N ASN A 219 11.89 -14.45 18.48
CA ASN A 219 12.89 -13.77 19.30
C ASN A 219 13.45 -12.53 18.60
N LEU A 220 13.71 -12.61 17.30
CA LEU A 220 14.10 -11.44 16.50
C LEU A 220 12.99 -10.38 16.48
N LEU A 221 11.74 -10.80 16.32
CA LEU A 221 10.59 -9.91 16.38
C LEU A 221 10.47 -9.22 17.74
N ARG A 222 10.63 -9.95 18.88
CA ARG A 222 10.67 -9.34 20.23
C ARG A 222 11.79 -8.31 20.40
N MET A 223 12.95 -8.57 19.79
CA MET A 223 14.10 -7.65 19.88
C MET A 223 13.91 -6.37 19.05
N TRP A 224 13.15 -6.44 17.97
CA TRP A 224 13.05 -5.37 16.98
C TRP A 224 11.71 -4.63 16.97
N ALA A 225 10.67 -5.20 17.58
CA ALA A 225 9.37 -4.57 17.62
C ALA A 225 9.34 -3.37 18.58
N GLU A 226 8.72 -2.29 18.09
CA GLU A 226 8.36 -1.06 18.83
C GLU A 226 6.82 -1.01 18.92
N VAL A 227 6.24 -1.45 20.03
CA VAL A 227 4.79 -1.56 20.23
C VAL A 227 4.29 -0.61 21.32
#